data_a276e7f723e442294a6a5033e73631cb
#
_entry.id   a276e7f723e442294a6a5033e73631cb
#
_cell.length_a   1.000
_cell.length_b   1.000
_cell.length_c   1.000
_cell.angle_alpha   90.00
_cell.angle_beta   90.00
_cell.angle_gamma   90.00
#
_symmetry.space_group_name_H-M   'P 1'
#
loop_
_entity.id
_entity.type
_entity.pdbx_description
1 polymer ?
#
loop_
_entity_poly.entity_id
_entity_poly.type
_entity_poly.pdbx_seq_one_letter_code
_entity_poly.pdbx_strand_id
1 'polypeptide(L)'
;MANTSNYTEENIKSLDWREHIRLRPGMYIGKSGDGSSSDDGIYVLLKEIIDNCVDEFVMGEGKVIDIKIDEDIVSVRDYGRGIPIGKVVDVVSKMNTGGKYDTRAFKKSVGLNGVGTKAVNLSLIHI
;
A
#
# COMPACT_ATOMS: atom_id res chain seq x y z
N MET A 1 5.94 14.99 43.72
CA MET A 1 6.72 15.86 42.82
C MET A 1 6.22 15.62 41.40
N ALA A 2 5.56 16.59 40.80
CA ALA A 2 5.06 16.48 39.45
C ALA A 2 6.25 16.51 38.48
N ASN A 3 6.42 15.44 37.73
CA ASN A 3 7.41 15.37 36.69
C ASN A 3 6.88 16.23 35.51
N THR A 4 7.24 17.52 35.53
CA THR A 4 6.99 18.39 34.38
C THR A 4 7.91 17.90 33.26
N SER A 5 7.34 17.09 32.34
CA SER A 5 8.01 16.76 31.10
C SER A 5 8.26 18.08 30.36
N ASN A 6 9.52 18.49 30.27
CA ASN A 6 9.91 19.64 29.47
C ASN A 6 9.62 19.34 28.00
N TYR A 7 8.43 19.74 27.54
CA TYR A 7 8.05 19.68 26.16
C TYR A 7 8.68 20.89 25.46
N THR A 8 9.74 20.64 24.71
CA THR A 8 10.52 21.67 23.99
C THR A 8 10.38 21.48 22.49
N GLU A 9 10.77 22.47 21.72
CA GLU A 9 10.80 22.39 20.24
C GLU A 9 11.60 21.20 19.73
N GLU A 10 12.64 20.79 20.45
CA GLU A 10 13.47 19.62 20.15
C GLU A 10 12.69 18.29 20.21
N ASN A 11 11.56 18.27 20.90
CA ASN A 11 10.69 17.09 21.01
C ASN A 11 9.74 16.96 19.80
N ILE A 12 9.65 17.99 18.96
CA ILE A 12 8.83 17.98 17.76
C ILE A 12 9.67 17.48 16.59
N LYS A 13 9.32 16.31 16.06
CA LYS A 13 10.00 15.69 14.91
C LYS A 13 9.04 15.57 13.74
N SER A 14 9.50 16.03 12.58
CA SER A 14 8.86 15.71 11.30
C SER A 14 9.44 14.42 10.77
N LEU A 15 8.60 13.42 10.54
CA LEU A 15 9.01 12.14 9.96
C LEU A 15 8.77 12.16 8.45
N ASP A 16 9.73 11.63 7.70
CA ASP A 16 9.48 11.24 6.31
C ASP A 16 8.39 10.15 6.28
N TRP A 17 7.60 10.12 5.22
CA TRP A 17 6.48 9.18 5.10
C TRP A 17 6.91 7.70 5.22
N ARG A 18 8.12 7.36 4.75
CA ARG A 18 8.69 6.02 4.88
C ARG A 18 9.00 5.65 6.33
N GLU A 19 9.58 6.59 7.04
CA GLU A 19 9.85 6.43 8.47
C GLU A 19 8.54 6.34 9.26
N HIS A 20 7.54 7.14 8.89
CA HIS A 20 6.24 7.11 9.55
C HIS A 20 5.51 5.77 9.34
N ILE A 21 5.52 5.22 8.12
CA ILE A 21 4.95 3.89 7.86
C ILE A 21 5.65 2.81 8.69
N ARG A 22 6.98 2.84 8.77
CA ARG A 22 7.77 1.87 9.55
C ARG A 22 7.55 1.99 11.05
N LEU A 23 7.41 3.21 11.54
CA LEU A 23 7.19 3.48 12.96
C LEU A 23 5.75 3.16 13.38
N ARG A 24 4.80 3.33 12.49
CA ARG A 24 3.36 3.17 12.74
C ARG A 24 2.70 2.26 11.70
N PRO A 25 3.18 1.03 11.51
CA PRO A 25 2.65 0.13 10.47
C PRO A 25 1.15 -0.12 10.64
N GLY A 26 0.66 -0.19 11.86
CA GLY A 26 -0.76 -0.40 12.14
C GLY A 26 -1.71 0.65 11.57
N MET A 27 -1.22 1.85 11.26
CA MET A 27 -2.01 2.90 10.60
C MET A 27 -2.20 2.67 9.09
N TYR A 28 -1.34 1.86 8.46
CA TYR A 28 -1.28 1.68 7.01
C TYR A 28 -1.63 0.28 6.57
N ILE A 29 -1.11 -0.72 7.27
CA ILE A 29 -1.25 -2.14 6.92
C ILE A 29 -2.02 -2.94 7.97
N GLY A 30 -2.50 -2.27 9.04
CA GLY A 30 -3.20 -2.95 10.12
C GLY A 30 -2.25 -3.66 11.08
N LYS A 31 -2.75 -4.68 11.75
CA LYS A 31 -2.08 -5.37 12.85
C LYS A 31 -0.87 -6.18 12.37
N SER A 32 0.25 -6.03 13.03
CA SER A 32 1.38 -6.96 12.86
C SER A 32 1.06 -8.28 13.54
N GLY A 33 0.98 -9.34 12.77
CA GLY A 33 0.66 -10.69 13.25
C GLY A 33 1.39 -11.75 12.42
N ASP A 34 1.17 -12.99 12.79
CA ASP A 34 1.77 -14.18 12.16
C ASP A 34 0.93 -14.78 11.02
N GLY A 35 -0.16 -14.12 10.64
CA GLY A 35 -1.09 -14.61 9.62
C GLY A 35 -2.21 -15.51 10.17
N SER A 36 -2.31 -15.67 11.49
CA SER A 36 -3.37 -16.46 12.11
C SER A 36 -4.73 -15.75 12.17
N SER A 37 -4.73 -14.42 12.02
CA SER A 37 -5.93 -13.59 12.05
C SER A 37 -6.17 -12.92 10.70
N SER A 38 -7.43 -12.79 10.28
CA SER A 38 -7.81 -12.18 9.01
C SER A 38 -7.54 -10.67 8.94
N ASP A 39 -7.29 -10.02 10.06
CA ASP A 39 -6.91 -8.60 10.18
C ASP A 39 -5.40 -8.37 10.31
N ASP A 40 -4.62 -9.43 10.21
CA ASP A 40 -3.16 -9.32 10.18
C ASP A 40 -2.68 -8.62 8.91
N GLY A 41 -1.62 -7.83 9.05
CA GLY A 41 -1.11 -6.94 8.00
C GLY A 41 -0.76 -7.64 6.70
N ILE A 42 -0.38 -8.92 6.72
CA ILE A 42 -0.11 -9.69 5.52
C ILE A 42 -1.34 -9.79 4.60
N TYR A 43 -2.53 -9.95 5.17
CA TYR A 43 -3.78 -9.99 4.39
C TYR A 43 -4.18 -8.61 3.88
N VAL A 44 -3.91 -7.56 4.67
CA VAL A 44 -4.13 -6.18 4.23
C VAL A 44 -3.24 -5.85 3.03
N LEU A 45 -1.96 -6.23 3.07
CA LEU A 45 -1.04 -6.03 1.96
C LEU A 45 -1.48 -6.78 0.70
N LEU A 46 -1.88 -8.04 0.85
CA LEU A 46 -2.39 -8.84 -0.26
C LEU A 46 -3.68 -8.23 -0.84
N LYS A 47 -4.58 -7.78 0.02
CA LYS A 47 -5.82 -7.11 -0.38
C LYS A 47 -5.52 -5.84 -1.20
N GLU A 48 -4.57 -5.02 -0.79
CA GLU A 48 -4.18 -3.81 -1.54
C GLU A 48 -3.72 -4.13 -2.97
N ILE A 49 -2.98 -5.22 -3.15
CA ILE A 49 -2.55 -5.67 -4.48
C ILE A 49 -3.76 -6.14 -5.30
N ILE A 50 -4.63 -6.96 -4.72
CA ILE A 50 -5.83 -7.48 -5.39
C ILE A 50 -6.79 -6.36 -5.73
N ASP A 51 -7.00 -5.39 -4.84
CA ASP A 51 -7.87 -4.23 -5.09
C ASP A 51 -7.39 -3.41 -6.30
N ASN A 52 -6.07 -3.29 -6.51
CA ASN A 52 -5.53 -2.64 -7.71
C ASN A 52 -5.88 -3.41 -8.98
N CYS A 53 -5.83 -4.75 -8.95
CA CYS A 53 -6.23 -5.59 -10.07
C CYS A 53 -7.75 -5.50 -10.33
N VAL A 54 -8.55 -5.46 -9.26
CA VAL A 54 -10.02 -5.30 -9.35
C VAL A 54 -10.38 -3.95 -9.94
N ASP A 55 -9.65 -2.89 -9.63
CA ASP A 55 -9.87 -1.57 -10.21
C ASP A 55 -9.70 -1.58 -11.74
N GLU A 56 -8.68 -2.28 -12.27
CA GLU A 56 -8.53 -2.45 -13.71
C GLU A 56 -9.72 -3.21 -14.32
N PHE A 57 -10.19 -4.28 -13.66
CA PHE A 57 -11.37 -5.02 -14.09
C PHE A 57 -12.64 -4.14 -14.10
N VAL A 58 -12.87 -3.34 -13.05
CA VAL A 58 -14.02 -2.42 -12.96
C VAL A 58 -13.99 -1.37 -14.06
N MET A 59 -12.78 -0.98 -14.50
CA MET A 59 -12.60 -0.06 -15.63
C MET A 59 -12.83 -0.72 -16.99
N GLY A 60 -13.07 -2.03 -17.03
CA GLY A 60 -13.28 -2.79 -18.26
C GLY A 60 -11.98 -3.31 -18.89
N GLU A 61 -10.86 -3.16 -18.18
CA GLU A 61 -9.53 -3.56 -18.62
C GLU A 61 -9.12 -4.86 -17.91
N GLY A 62 -8.91 -5.91 -18.70
CA GLY A 62 -8.67 -7.24 -18.16
C GLY A 62 -9.95 -7.93 -17.67
N LYS A 63 -9.93 -9.26 -17.67
CA LYS A 63 -11.09 -10.10 -17.26
C LYS A 63 -10.72 -11.20 -16.28
N VAL A 64 -9.43 -11.36 -16.03
CA VAL A 64 -8.88 -12.45 -15.24
C VAL A 64 -7.84 -11.86 -14.29
N ILE A 65 -7.82 -12.37 -13.07
CA ILE A 65 -6.78 -12.13 -12.08
C ILE A 65 -6.22 -13.50 -11.68
N ASP A 66 -4.96 -13.75 -11.97
CA ASP A 66 -4.27 -14.97 -11.57
C ASP A 66 -3.60 -14.76 -10.23
N ILE A 67 -3.87 -15.64 -9.29
CA ILE A 67 -3.23 -15.65 -7.97
C ILE A 67 -2.54 -16.99 -7.79
N LYS A 68 -1.25 -16.96 -7.53
CA LYS A 68 -0.43 -18.14 -7.18
C LYS A 68 0.15 -17.96 -5.79
N ILE A 69 0.12 -19.02 -5.02
CA ILE A 69 0.77 -19.11 -3.72
C ILE A 69 1.73 -20.29 -3.81
N ASP A 70 3.03 -20.03 -3.65
CA ASP A 70 4.09 -21.00 -3.71
C ASP A 70 5.01 -20.76 -2.50
N GLU A 71 4.88 -21.64 -1.50
CA GLU A 71 5.51 -21.48 -0.18
C GLU A 71 5.24 -20.10 0.43
N ASP A 72 6.25 -19.25 0.51
CA ASP A 72 6.19 -17.90 1.04
C ASP A 72 6.07 -16.81 -0.03
N ILE A 73 5.90 -17.19 -1.30
CA ILE A 73 5.74 -16.27 -2.42
C ILE A 73 4.28 -16.23 -2.86
N VAL A 74 3.70 -15.04 -2.88
CA VAL A 74 2.39 -14.79 -3.48
C VAL A 74 2.56 -13.94 -4.73
N SER A 75 2.12 -14.48 -5.86
CA SER A 75 2.12 -13.78 -7.14
C SER A 75 0.69 -13.43 -7.54
N VAL A 76 0.46 -12.17 -7.85
CA VAL A 76 -0.83 -11.68 -8.37
C VAL A 76 -0.59 -11.03 -9.72
N ARG A 77 -1.34 -11.44 -10.72
CA ARG A 77 -1.26 -10.90 -12.08
C ARG A 77 -2.64 -10.52 -12.58
N ASP A 78 -2.77 -9.30 -13.03
CA ASP A 78 -3.88 -8.86 -13.87
C ASP A 78 -3.47 -8.80 -15.35
N TYR A 79 -4.44 -8.54 -16.20
CA TYR A 79 -4.27 -8.35 -17.64
C TYR A 79 -4.82 -6.98 -18.06
N GLY A 80 -4.66 -6.00 -17.16
CA GLY A 80 -5.08 -4.62 -17.36
C GLY A 80 -4.11 -3.81 -18.21
N ARG A 81 -4.23 -2.48 -18.11
CA ARG A 81 -3.42 -1.53 -18.92
C ARG A 81 -1.97 -1.48 -18.51
N GLY A 82 -1.66 -1.95 -17.28
CA GLY A 82 -0.34 -1.85 -16.71
C GLY A 82 0.03 -0.42 -16.26
N ILE A 83 1.25 -0.30 -15.80
CA ILE A 83 1.85 0.99 -15.38
C ILE A 83 2.86 1.39 -16.44
N PRO A 84 2.80 2.63 -16.98
CA PRO A 84 3.82 3.13 -17.91
C PRO A 84 5.22 2.97 -17.30
N ILE A 85 6.16 2.38 -18.04
CA ILE A 85 7.50 2.02 -17.55
C ILE A 85 8.20 3.21 -16.87
N GLY A 86 8.12 4.41 -17.46
CA GLY A 86 8.72 5.63 -16.89
C GLY A 86 8.08 6.12 -15.59
N LYS A 87 6.98 5.49 -15.14
CA LYS A 87 6.26 5.85 -13.91
C LYS A 87 6.23 4.75 -12.85
N VAL A 88 6.76 3.58 -13.14
CA VAL A 88 6.74 2.45 -12.20
C VAL A 88 7.37 2.84 -10.86
N VAL A 89 8.56 3.41 -10.86
CA VAL A 89 9.27 3.81 -9.64
C VAL A 89 8.45 4.84 -8.86
N ASP A 90 7.90 5.85 -9.52
CA ASP A 90 7.09 6.87 -8.86
C ASP A 90 5.84 6.28 -8.22
N VAL A 91 5.15 5.40 -8.94
CA VAL A 91 3.92 4.75 -8.46
C VAL A 91 4.15 3.90 -7.22
N VAL A 92 5.27 3.17 -7.15
CA VAL A 92 5.54 2.26 -6.02
C VAL A 92 6.30 2.92 -4.87
N SER A 93 6.86 4.10 -5.05
CA SER A 93 7.75 4.72 -4.06
C SER A 93 7.39 6.14 -3.63
N LYS A 94 6.59 6.87 -4.38
CA LYS A 94 6.22 8.25 -4.05
C LYS A 94 4.77 8.33 -3.57
N MET A 95 4.55 9.00 -2.46
CA MET A 95 3.22 9.28 -1.93
C MET A 95 2.40 10.12 -2.91
N ASN A 96 1.08 9.91 -2.88
CA ASN A 96 0.13 10.64 -3.72
C ASN A 96 0.43 10.55 -5.23
N THR A 97 1.00 9.44 -5.66
CA THR A 97 1.27 9.16 -7.08
C THR A 97 0.42 7.98 -7.53
N GLY A 98 -0.37 8.17 -8.57
CA GLY A 98 -1.20 7.13 -9.17
C GLY A 98 -2.19 7.72 -10.17
N GLY A 99 -2.66 6.91 -11.12
CA GLY A 99 -3.64 7.31 -12.12
C GLY A 99 -5.05 7.53 -11.57
N LYS A 100 -5.34 7.01 -10.39
CA LYS A 100 -6.67 7.06 -9.75
C LYS A 100 -7.11 8.45 -9.31
N TYR A 101 -6.20 9.42 -9.29
CA TYR A 101 -6.51 10.84 -9.06
C TYR A 101 -7.11 11.53 -10.29
N ASP A 102 -6.94 10.95 -11.50
CA ASP A 102 -7.59 11.47 -12.71
C ASP A 102 -8.96 10.82 -12.88
N THR A 103 -10.01 11.59 -12.59
CA THR A 103 -11.41 11.14 -12.71
C THR A 103 -11.81 10.80 -14.14
N ARG A 104 -11.06 11.26 -15.15
CA ARG A 104 -11.27 10.90 -16.56
C ARG A 104 -10.73 9.50 -16.83
N ALA A 105 -9.67 9.11 -16.15
CA ALA A 105 -9.07 7.78 -16.26
C ALA A 105 -9.78 6.74 -15.41
N PHE A 106 -10.31 7.15 -14.24
CA PHE A 106 -10.94 6.26 -13.27
C PHE A 106 -12.31 6.79 -12.82
N LYS A 107 -13.37 6.17 -13.30
CA LYS A 107 -14.76 6.50 -12.92
C LYS A 107 -15.13 5.92 -11.55
N LYS A 108 -14.54 4.79 -11.18
CA LYS A 108 -14.69 4.12 -9.90
C LYS A 108 -13.36 3.51 -9.50
N SER A 109 -13.03 3.54 -8.22
CA SER A 109 -11.82 2.94 -7.69
C SER A 109 -12.06 2.47 -6.27
N VAL A 110 -11.49 1.33 -5.90
CA VAL A 110 -11.52 0.78 -4.54
C VAL A 110 -10.45 1.45 -3.67
N GLY A 111 -9.29 1.74 -4.23
CA GLY A 111 -8.18 2.35 -3.51
C GLY A 111 -7.89 3.77 -3.97
N LEU A 112 -8.20 4.78 -3.14
CA LEU A 112 -8.05 6.20 -3.50
C LEU A 112 -6.81 6.87 -2.89
N ASN A 113 -6.22 6.27 -1.85
CA ASN A 113 -5.24 6.97 -1.03
C ASN A 113 -3.83 7.03 -1.63
N GLY A 114 -3.54 6.27 -2.68
CA GLY A 114 -2.22 6.23 -3.31
C GLY A 114 -1.10 5.74 -2.37
N VAL A 115 -1.45 5.04 -1.29
CA VAL A 115 -0.54 4.58 -0.23
C VAL A 115 -0.34 3.06 -0.27
N GLY A 116 -1.37 2.29 -0.66
CA GLY A 116 -1.38 0.84 -0.55
C GLY A 116 -0.17 0.18 -1.20
N THR A 117 0.08 0.43 -2.48
CA THR A 117 1.25 -0.13 -3.20
C THR A 117 2.58 0.29 -2.58
N LYS A 118 2.68 1.53 -2.04
CA LYS A 118 3.89 2.01 -1.36
C LYS A 118 4.11 1.28 -0.03
N ALA A 119 3.04 1.04 0.72
CA ALA A 119 3.10 0.27 1.97
C ALA A 119 3.51 -1.18 1.70
N VAL A 120 2.98 -1.82 0.65
CA VAL A 120 3.39 -3.16 0.22
C VAL A 120 4.87 -3.18 -0.14
N ASN A 121 5.32 -2.28 -1.02
CA ASN A 121 6.72 -2.21 -1.44
C ASN A 121 7.67 -1.99 -0.27
N LEU A 122 7.31 -1.11 0.65
CA LEU A 122 8.12 -0.82 1.83
C LEU A 122 8.18 -2.00 2.81
N SER A 123 7.09 -2.74 2.96
CA SER A 123 7.00 -3.90 3.87
C SER A 123 7.79 -5.09 3.35
N LEU A 124 7.80 -5.34 2.04
CA LEU A 124 8.52 -6.44 1.42
C LEU A 124 10.05 -6.31 1.51
N ILE A 125 10.57 -5.10 1.72
CA ILE A 125 12.02 -4.87 1.90
C ILE A 125 12.50 -5.40 3.28
N HIS A 126 11.61 -5.71 4.19
CA HIS A 126 11.93 -6.13 5.56
C HIS A 126 11.59 -7.59 5.88
N ILE A 127 11.11 -8.31 4.92
CA ILE A 127 10.93 -9.76 4.98
C ILE A 127 12.11 -10.42 4.28
#